data_1fa81d8ce5929a5e59eca7f089690fa0
#
_entry.id   1fa81d8ce5929a5e59eca7f089690fa0
#
_cell.length_a   1.000
_cell.length_b   1.000
_cell.length_c   1.000
_cell.angle_alpha   90.00
_cell.angle_beta   90.00
_cell.angle_gamma   90.00
#
_symmetry.space_group_name_H-M   'P 1'
#
loop_
_entity.id
_entity.type
_entity.pdbx_description
1 polymer ?
#
loop_
_entity_poly.entity_id
_entity_poly.type
_entity_poly.pdbx_seq_one_letter_code
_entity_poly.pdbx_strand_id
1 'polypeptide(L)'
;MRRDRTRQLLDRFEVWLSDKGLSELAEPAQFLLTGRRNYSTSREPTYWRSGDVHALLLVIAPERLTDPGTLAEHGAEALEAFLRFLDETGRLHPASTKIPALLKELARAADKMAPAMADRSRWGMAKTLYTAMLADGVALGDESGAQNWFAAFNETDEQHRHTVLAALLTRQPELRDAYFVVRDGIVAALRRDQRDTLAPAQLPTQLQVPQPQTYRAVRLRPETELAVHAARSLTLHRMAALAEWARPGRAVTKKGELLDRDLTTAAEFITEHCVTPSSELVLGTEVLPVAYAMECVEIRYGKLTAGERLGELTAVLSGGASPADILSYWLEAFDCAMRPDRTPVRDRHLAKLDPIIEELEPISAWTLEALYIAARPLAWDDLISETLADSQFEGADDDKLLGLLISTSVRARLHAAMRHGAVSATWDTSMPAALDEQTRATAQRLVEQGTEPWQMLELPGLTIELTPLGTWGMRENLHAEGNIAPVKK
;
A
#
# COMPACT_ATOMS: atom_id res chain seq x y z
N MET A 1 8.23 0.72 -13.98
CA MET A 1 8.67 0.08 -12.73
C MET A 1 8.50 1.11 -11.63
N ARG A 2 7.55 0.90 -10.73
CA ARG A 2 7.19 1.89 -9.70
C ARG A 2 8.35 2.06 -8.72
N ARG A 3 8.78 3.30 -8.50
CA ARG A 3 9.70 3.66 -7.41
C ARG A 3 8.87 3.68 -6.13
N ASP A 4 9.19 2.83 -5.17
CA ASP A 4 8.62 2.90 -3.84
C ASP A 4 9.69 3.36 -2.84
N ARG A 5 9.25 3.84 -1.69
CA ARG A 5 10.13 4.36 -0.64
C ARG A 5 11.19 3.35 -0.18
N THR A 6 10.83 2.07 -0.09
CA THR A 6 11.78 1.01 0.26
C THR A 6 12.90 0.93 -0.77
N ARG A 7 12.55 1.02 -2.06
CA ARG A 7 13.53 0.97 -3.14
C ARG A 7 14.46 2.18 -3.14
N GLN A 8 13.90 3.38 -2.97
CA GLN A 8 14.71 4.61 -2.89
C GLN A 8 15.66 4.58 -1.70
N LEU A 9 15.19 4.07 -0.56
CA LEU A 9 16.03 3.89 0.62
C LEU A 9 17.12 2.84 0.38
N LEU A 10 16.80 1.78 -0.37
CA LEU A 10 17.77 0.76 -0.79
C LEU A 10 18.83 1.34 -1.74
N ASP A 11 18.44 2.17 -2.72
CA ASP A 11 19.38 2.83 -3.62
C ASP A 11 20.41 3.67 -2.82
N ARG A 12 19.96 4.38 -1.78
CA ARG A 12 20.86 5.14 -0.88
C ARG A 12 21.70 4.25 0.01
N PHE A 13 21.14 3.14 0.44
CA PHE A 13 21.85 2.16 1.23
C PHE A 13 22.96 1.47 0.40
N GLU A 14 22.70 1.17 -0.86
CA GLU A 14 23.74 0.65 -1.79
C GLU A 14 24.93 1.62 -1.93
N VAL A 15 24.66 2.93 -2.07
CA VAL A 15 25.73 3.95 -2.08
C VAL A 15 26.51 3.92 -0.77
N TRP A 16 25.80 3.89 0.37
CA TRP A 16 26.45 3.81 1.69
C TRP A 16 27.26 2.51 1.87
N LEU A 17 26.75 1.37 1.39
CA LEU A 17 27.50 0.10 1.40
C LEU A 17 28.76 0.18 0.55
N SER A 18 28.66 0.77 -0.64
CA SER A 18 29.82 0.97 -1.53
C SER A 18 30.90 1.80 -0.88
N ASP A 19 30.54 2.88 -0.19
CA ASP A 19 31.48 3.74 0.55
C ASP A 19 32.16 3.00 1.73
N LYS A 20 31.51 1.96 2.28
CA LYS A 20 32.04 1.13 3.37
C LYS A 20 32.78 -0.14 2.84
N GLY A 21 32.74 -0.42 1.55
CA GLY A 21 33.34 -1.64 0.96
C GLY A 21 32.53 -2.91 1.26
N LEU A 22 31.18 -2.79 1.43
CA LEU A 22 30.26 -3.86 1.82
C LEU A 22 29.21 -4.11 0.73
N SER A 23 29.53 -3.91 -0.54
CA SER A 23 28.56 -3.97 -1.65
C SER A 23 27.90 -5.35 -1.81
N GLU A 24 28.53 -6.42 -1.34
CA GLU A 24 27.99 -7.78 -1.34
C GLU A 24 26.74 -7.94 -0.47
N LEU A 25 26.51 -7.03 0.48
CA LEU A 25 25.34 -7.05 1.35
C LEU A 25 24.08 -6.42 0.72
N ALA A 26 24.19 -5.80 -0.47
CA ALA A 26 23.08 -5.10 -1.11
C ALA A 26 21.94 -6.05 -1.49
N GLU A 27 22.25 -7.18 -2.15
CA GLU A 27 21.27 -8.16 -2.59
C GLU A 27 20.53 -8.82 -1.40
N PRO A 28 21.21 -9.38 -0.38
CA PRO A 28 20.53 -9.91 0.80
C PRO A 28 19.65 -8.88 1.52
N ALA A 29 20.10 -7.63 1.63
CA ALA A 29 19.30 -6.56 2.21
C ALA A 29 18.03 -6.28 1.39
N GLN A 30 18.14 -6.22 0.06
CA GLN A 30 17.00 -6.02 -0.83
C GLN A 30 15.94 -7.12 -0.63
N PHE A 31 16.36 -8.39 -0.56
CA PHE A 31 15.45 -9.51 -0.29
C PHE A 31 14.74 -9.37 1.05
N LEU A 32 15.49 -9.10 2.12
CA LEU A 32 14.92 -8.95 3.48
C LEU A 32 13.94 -7.78 3.57
N LEU A 33 14.31 -6.61 3.05
CA LEU A 33 13.48 -5.41 3.16
C LEU A 33 12.24 -5.48 2.26
N THR A 34 12.35 -6.12 1.09
CA THR A 34 11.20 -6.43 0.24
C THR A 34 10.27 -7.42 0.94
N GLY A 35 10.83 -8.47 1.54
CA GLY A 35 10.06 -9.43 2.34
C GLY A 35 9.37 -8.77 3.54
N ARG A 36 10.09 -7.90 4.26
CA ARG A 36 9.49 -7.11 5.34
C ARG A 36 8.34 -6.25 4.86
N ARG A 37 8.52 -5.52 3.76
CA ARG A 37 7.46 -4.70 3.15
C ARG A 37 6.22 -5.50 2.80
N ASN A 38 6.39 -6.68 2.22
CA ASN A 38 5.29 -7.49 1.70
C ASN A 38 4.55 -8.29 2.78
N TYR A 39 5.25 -8.69 3.85
CA TYR A 39 4.72 -9.66 4.81
C TYR A 39 4.73 -9.19 6.27
N SER A 40 5.32 -8.04 6.58
CA SER A 40 5.30 -7.47 7.93
C SER A 40 4.08 -6.59 8.15
N THR A 41 3.69 -6.41 9.43
CA THR A 41 2.65 -5.46 9.84
C THR A 41 3.07 -4.00 9.68
N SER A 42 4.38 -3.72 9.59
CA SER A 42 4.91 -2.39 9.29
C SER A 42 5.66 -2.42 7.97
N ARG A 43 5.13 -1.73 6.98
CA ARG A 43 5.76 -1.59 5.66
C ARG A 43 6.78 -0.44 5.61
N GLU A 44 6.78 0.43 6.64
CA GLU A 44 7.71 1.56 6.73
C GLU A 44 9.14 1.09 7.00
N PRO A 45 10.08 1.27 6.06
CA PRO A 45 11.42 0.69 6.16
C PRO A 45 12.28 1.32 7.26
N THR A 46 11.94 2.53 7.73
CA THR A 46 12.69 3.22 8.78
C THR A 46 12.14 2.96 10.19
N TYR A 47 10.95 2.34 10.30
CA TYR A 47 10.28 2.07 11.59
C TYR A 47 10.48 0.64 12.06
N TRP A 48 11.20 0.45 13.17
CA TRP A 48 11.57 -0.85 13.73
C TRP A 48 11.15 -0.97 15.18
N ARG A 49 10.31 -1.95 15.51
CA ARG A 49 9.89 -2.27 16.87
C ARG A 49 10.68 -3.43 17.44
N SER A 50 10.63 -3.58 18.77
CA SER A 50 11.10 -4.80 19.41
C SER A 50 10.32 -6.00 18.87
N GLY A 51 11.02 -7.06 18.47
CA GLY A 51 10.45 -8.25 17.84
C GLY A 51 10.47 -8.24 16.31
N ASP A 52 10.59 -7.07 15.65
CA ASP A 52 10.57 -6.98 14.18
C ASP A 52 11.78 -7.68 13.53
N VAL A 53 12.96 -7.58 14.15
CA VAL A 53 14.18 -8.27 13.67
C VAL A 53 14.02 -9.78 13.79
N HIS A 54 13.53 -10.25 14.93
CA HIS A 54 13.26 -11.67 15.16
C HIS A 54 12.22 -12.19 14.15
N ALA A 55 11.11 -11.49 14.01
CA ALA A 55 10.05 -11.85 13.07
C ALA A 55 10.56 -11.93 11.63
N LEU A 56 11.38 -10.96 11.20
CA LEU A 56 11.91 -10.93 9.85
C LEU A 56 12.85 -12.13 9.59
N LEU A 57 13.83 -12.36 10.47
CA LEU A 57 14.87 -13.38 10.26
C LEU A 57 14.39 -14.82 10.53
N LEU A 58 13.51 -15.02 11.53
CA LEU A 58 13.14 -16.36 11.99
C LEU A 58 11.71 -16.78 11.68
N VAL A 59 10.87 -15.88 11.15
CA VAL A 59 9.50 -16.21 10.74
C VAL A 59 9.28 -15.89 9.25
N ILE A 60 9.42 -14.60 8.86
CA ILE A 60 9.09 -14.16 7.49
C ILE A 60 10.08 -14.76 6.48
N ALA A 61 11.38 -14.62 6.70
CA ALA A 61 12.37 -15.14 5.76
C ALA A 61 12.28 -16.66 5.59
N PRO A 62 12.23 -17.49 6.67
CA PRO A 62 12.05 -18.93 6.54
C PRO A 62 10.74 -19.34 5.86
N GLU A 63 9.65 -18.63 6.08
CA GLU A 63 8.34 -18.97 5.52
C GLU A 63 8.14 -18.49 4.08
N ARG A 64 8.62 -17.29 3.75
CA ARG A 64 8.19 -16.56 2.55
C ARG A 64 9.28 -16.31 1.53
N LEU A 65 10.55 -16.21 1.96
CA LEU A 65 11.62 -15.80 1.07
C LEU A 65 12.35 -17.01 0.51
N THR A 66 12.30 -17.16 -0.81
CA THR A 66 13.11 -18.14 -1.54
C THR A 66 14.55 -17.62 -1.59
N ASP A 67 15.50 -18.41 -1.12
CA ASP A 67 16.90 -18.03 -1.04
C ASP A 67 17.63 -18.34 -2.35
N PRO A 68 18.17 -17.32 -3.05
CA PRO A 68 19.00 -17.56 -4.23
C PRO A 68 20.41 -18.07 -3.89
N GLY A 69 20.74 -18.29 -2.60
CA GLY A 69 22.02 -18.78 -2.10
C GLY A 69 22.78 -17.80 -1.23
N THR A 70 22.36 -16.52 -1.16
CA THR A 70 23.09 -15.46 -0.43
C THR A 70 22.38 -15.03 0.86
N LEU A 71 21.07 -15.23 0.94
CA LEU A 71 20.24 -14.69 2.03
C LEU A 71 20.51 -15.40 3.36
N ALA A 72 20.64 -16.73 3.35
CA ALA A 72 20.91 -17.51 4.55
C ALA A 72 22.30 -17.22 5.15
N GLU A 73 23.26 -16.90 4.30
CA GLU A 73 24.66 -16.62 4.68
C GLU A 73 24.85 -15.19 5.17
N HIS A 74 24.35 -14.21 4.42
CA HIS A 74 24.63 -12.79 4.63
C HIS A 74 23.43 -11.97 5.13
N GLY A 75 22.23 -12.57 5.26
CA GLY A 75 21.02 -11.81 5.59
C GLY A 75 21.07 -11.10 6.95
N ALA A 76 21.64 -11.74 7.97
CA ALA A 76 21.77 -11.12 9.29
C ALA A 76 22.76 -9.94 9.26
N GLU A 77 23.90 -10.09 8.56
CA GLU A 77 24.91 -9.05 8.39
C GLU A 77 24.36 -7.87 7.56
N ALA A 78 23.62 -8.17 6.50
CA ALA A 78 22.96 -7.16 5.68
C ALA A 78 21.94 -6.34 6.48
N LEU A 79 21.17 -6.99 7.35
CA LEU A 79 20.23 -6.30 8.24
C LEU A 79 20.97 -5.45 9.28
N GLU A 80 22.09 -5.91 9.83
CA GLU A 80 22.92 -5.12 10.74
C GLU A 80 23.43 -3.85 10.04
N ALA A 81 23.98 -4.00 8.85
CA ALA A 81 24.44 -2.87 8.05
C ALA A 81 23.32 -1.86 7.76
N PHE A 82 22.13 -2.34 7.43
CA PHE A 82 20.97 -1.47 7.20
C PHE A 82 20.55 -0.70 8.47
N LEU A 83 20.49 -1.36 9.63
CA LEU A 83 20.15 -0.68 10.88
C LEU A 83 21.19 0.38 11.25
N ARG A 84 22.48 0.12 11.02
CA ARG A 84 23.55 1.10 11.20
C ARG A 84 23.45 2.28 10.23
N PHE A 85 23.12 2.02 8.97
CA PHE A 85 22.85 3.05 7.98
C PHE A 85 21.72 3.99 8.44
N LEU A 86 20.61 3.44 8.95
CA LEU A 86 19.50 4.27 9.46
C LEU A 86 19.95 5.16 10.64
N ASP A 87 20.78 4.64 11.52
CA ASP A 87 21.31 5.39 12.68
C ASP A 87 22.27 6.50 12.24
N GLU A 88 23.30 6.16 11.45
CA GLU A 88 24.32 7.09 10.99
C GLU A 88 23.74 8.23 10.14
N THR A 89 22.71 7.95 9.34
CA THR A 89 22.04 8.94 8.50
C THR A 89 20.90 9.67 9.20
N GLY A 90 20.61 9.33 10.47
CA GLY A 90 19.52 9.92 11.26
C GLY A 90 18.12 9.62 10.70
N ARG A 91 17.98 8.55 9.89
CA ARG A 91 16.75 8.16 9.22
C ARG A 91 15.90 7.19 10.04
N LEU A 92 16.45 6.66 11.15
CA LEU A 92 15.65 5.80 12.04
C LEU A 92 14.46 6.58 12.57
N HIS A 93 13.25 6.03 12.37
CA HIS A 93 12.02 6.68 12.83
C HIS A 93 12.03 6.88 14.35
N PRO A 94 11.62 8.05 14.89
CA PRO A 94 11.69 8.37 16.32
C PRO A 94 10.94 7.39 17.22
N ALA A 95 9.86 6.78 16.74
CA ALA A 95 9.09 5.77 17.46
C ALA A 95 9.75 4.37 17.45
N SER A 96 10.86 4.20 16.74
CA SER A 96 11.56 2.92 16.68
C SER A 96 12.18 2.56 18.02
N THR A 97 12.37 1.27 18.22
CA THR A 97 13.27 0.75 19.25
C THR A 97 14.69 1.24 18.97
N LYS A 98 15.42 1.60 20.03
CA LYS A 98 16.80 2.10 19.89
C LYS A 98 17.71 1.06 19.24
N ILE A 99 18.63 1.51 18.39
CA ILE A 99 19.57 0.66 17.64
C ILE A 99 20.31 -0.37 18.52
N PRO A 100 20.89 -0.03 19.69
CA PRO A 100 21.55 -1.04 20.51
C PRO A 100 20.66 -2.20 20.93
N ALA A 101 19.35 -1.97 21.11
CA ALA A 101 18.40 -3.02 21.46
C ALA A 101 18.04 -3.88 20.23
N LEU A 102 17.89 -3.27 19.04
CA LEU A 102 17.68 -3.97 17.78
C LEU A 102 18.88 -4.83 17.40
N LEU A 103 20.11 -4.31 17.55
CA LEU A 103 21.35 -5.08 17.32
C LEU A 103 21.51 -6.24 18.30
N LYS A 104 21.09 -6.07 19.56
CA LYS A 104 21.08 -7.18 20.53
C LYS A 104 20.05 -8.26 20.17
N GLU A 105 18.91 -7.86 19.62
CA GLU A 105 17.90 -8.79 19.10
C GLU A 105 18.44 -9.55 17.89
N LEU A 106 19.08 -8.83 16.96
CA LEU A 106 19.71 -9.38 15.78
C LEU A 106 20.79 -10.40 16.14
N ALA A 107 21.70 -10.07 17.03
CA ALA A 107 22.75 -11.00 17.49
C ALA A 107 22.20 -12.31 18.07
N ARG A 108 20.99 -12.29 18.65
CA ARG A 108 20.33 -13.52 19.17
C ARG A 108 19.65 -14.35 18.06
N ALA A 109 19.31 -13.71 16.95
CA ALA A 109 18.61 -14.33 15.82
C ALA A 109 19.58 -14.82 14.73
N ALA A 110 20.73 -14.16 14.57
CA ALA A 110 21.69 -14.38 13.47
C ALA A 110 22.06 -15.85 13.29
N ASP A 111 22.59 -16.50 14.35
CA ASP A 111 23.02 -17.90 14.28
C ASP A 111 21.88 -18.89 14.01
N LYS A 112 20.62 -18.46 14.20
CA LYS A 112 19.42 -19.28 14.00
C LYS A 112 18.81 -19.11 12.61
N MET A 113 19.20 -18.09 11.87
CA MET A 113 18.60 -17.77 10.57
C MET A 113 18.84 -18.87 9.54
N ALA A 114 20.10 -19.28 9.32
CA ALA A 114 20.43 -20.31 8.34
C ALA A 114 19.74 -21.66 8.66
N PRO A 115 19.79 -22.20 9.92
CA PRO A 115 19.01 -23.36 10.28
C PRO A 115 17.50 -23.19 10.05
N ALA A 116 16.93 -22.02 10.38
CA ALA A 116 15.50 -21.75 10.17
C ALA A 116 15.14 -21.70 8.70
N MET A 117 15.99 -21.11 7.83
CA MET A 117 15.81 -21.08 6.37
C MET A 117 15.85 -22.48 5.75
N ALA A 118 16.68 -23.38 6.27
CA ALA A 118 16.80 -24.76 5.81
C ALA A 118 15.69 -25.69 6.32
N ASP A 119 14.99 -25.31 7.38
CA ASP A 119 13.92 -26.11 7.99
C ASP A 119 12.65 -26.06 7.14
N ARG A 120 12.44 -27.12 6.34
CA ARG A 120 11.30 -27.22 5.43
C ARG A 120 9.94 -27.19 6.13
N SER A 121 9.85 -27.56 7.41
CA SER A 121 8.61 -27.49 8.17
C SER A 121 8.11 -26.05 8.38
N ARG A 122 8.99 -25.05 8.19
CA ARG A 122 8.67 -23.62 8.28
C ARG A 122 8.26 -23.00 6.95
N TRP A 123 8.49 -23.69 5.84
CA TRP A 123 8.27 -23.13 4.51
C TRP A 123 6.78 -22.94 4.22
N GLY A 124 6.42 -21.81 3.63
CA GLY A 124 5.12 -21.59 3.03
C GLY A 124 5.01 -22.23 1.64
N MET A 125 3.79 -22.35 1.12
CA MET A 125 3.53 -22.97 -0.19
C MET A 125 4.36 -22.32 -1.30
N ALA A 126 4.33 -20.99 -1.42
CA ALA A 126 5.07 -20.29 -2.45
C ALA A 126 6.56 -20.60 -2.40
N LYS A 127 7.19 -20.48 -1.21
CA LYS A 127 8.61 -20.82 -1.05
C LYS A 127 8.92 -22.27 -1.44
N THR A 128 8.07 -23.22 -1.03
CA THR A 128 8.24 -24.64 -1.36
C THR A 128 8.25 -24.84 -2.87
N LEU A 129 7.29 -24.24 -3.57
CA LEU A 129 7.16 -24.35 -5.02
C LEU A 129 8.28 -23.65 -5.77
N TYR A 130 8.58 -22.40 -5.41
CA TYR A 130 9.68 -21.66 -6.05
C TYR A 130 11.05 -22.28 -5.78
N THR A 131 11.25 -22.93 -4.63
CA THR A 131 12.49 -23.67 -4.37
C THR A 131 12.58 -24.92 -5.24
N ALA A 132 11.46 -25.65 -5.45
CA ALA A 132 11.43 -26.78 -6.38
C ALA A 132 11.67 -26.31 -7.83
N MET A 133 11.04 -25.21 -8.25
CA MET A 133 11.23 -24.59 -9.55
C MET A 133 12.70 -24.20 -9.81
N LEU A 134 13.36 -23.59 -8.83
CA LEU A 134 14.79 -23.27 -8.91
C LEU A 134 15.66 -24.55 -9.04
N ALA A 135 15.32 -25.61 -8.28
CA ALA A 135 16.02 -26.88 -8.37
C ALA A 135 15.91 -27.53 -9.77
N ASP A 136 14.80 -27.26 -10.46
CA ASP A 136 14.56 -27.70 -11.85
C ASP A 136 15.16 -26.73 -12.88
N GLY A 137 15.92 -25.72 -12.45
CA GLY A 137 16.70 -24.82 -13.31
C GLY A 137 15.96 -23.60 -13.85
N VAL A 138 14.73 -23.30 -13.37
CA VAL A 138 13.99 -22.10 -13.74
C VAL A 138 14.40 -20.95 -12.83
N ALA A 139 14.88 -19.84 -13.39
CA ALA A 139 15.36 -18.70 -12.63
C ALA A 139 14.20 -17.90 -11.97
N LEU A 140 14.46 -17.30 -10.81
CA LEU A 140 13.55 -16.33 -10.22
C LEU A 140 13.45 -15.10 -11.14
N GLY A 141 12.21 -14.69 -11.46
CA GLY A 141 11.96 -13.57 -12.40
C GLY A 141 11.75 -14.00 -13.86
N ASP A 142 11.97 -15.27 -14.21
CA ASP A 142 11.54 -15.82 -15.50
C ASP A 142 10.04 -16.18 -15.44
N GLU A 143 9.19 -15.21 -15.77
CA GLU A 143 7.72 -15.40 -15.73
C GLU A 143 7.25 -16.50 -16.66
N SER A 144 7.83 -16.60 -17.88
CA SER A 144 7.46 -17.62 -18.86
C SER A 144 7.90 -19.00 -18.40
N GLY A 145 9.12 -19.11 -17.88
CA GLY A 145 9.65 -20.34 -17.31
C GLY A 145 8.83 -20.80 -16.11
N ALA A 146 8.45 -19.88 -15.23
CA ALA A 146 7.60 -20.18 -14.08
C ALA A 146 6.21 -20.68 -14.50
N GLN A 147 5.54 -20.04 -15.47
CA GLN A 147 4.25 -20.48 -15.98
C GLN A 147 4.31 -21.89 -16.58
N ASN A 148 5.33 -22.15 -17.40
CA ASN A 148 5.55 -23.47 -18.00
C ASN A 148 5.84 -24.53 -16.92
N TRP A 149 6.63 -24.19 -15.91
CA TRP A 149 6.94 -25.09 -14.82
C TRP A 149 5.67 -25.43 -14.00
N PHE A 150 4.83 -24.45 -13.68
CA PHE A 150 3.57 -24.69 -12.96
C PHE A 150 2.60 -25.55 -13.78
N ALA A 151 2.50 -25.33 -15.09
CA ALA A 151 1.69 -26.15 -15.96
C ALA A 151 2.17 -27.62 -15.94
N ALA A 152 3.47 -27.84 -16.15
CA ALA A 152 4.07 -29.17 -16.09
C ALA A 152 3.93 -29.83 -14.72
N PHE A 153 4.11 -29.07 -13.62
CA PHE A 153 3.91 -29.55 -12.26
C PHE A 153 2.48 -30.04 -12.01
N ASN A 154 1.48 -29.35 -12.54
CA ASN A 154 0.07 -29.75 -12.43
C ASN A 154 -0.23 -31.06 -13.21
N GLU A 155 0.54 -31.36 -14.26
CA GLU A 155 0.41 -32.59 -15.06
C GLU A 155 1.17 -33.79 -14.46
N THR A 156 2.06 -33.57 -13.48
CA THR A 156 2.76 -34.67 -12.80
C THR A 156 1.78 -35.54 -12.00
N ASP A 157 2.21 -36.75 -11.68
CA ASP A 157 1.40 -37.65 -10.85
C ASP A 157 1.19 -37.10 -9.43
N GLU A 158 0.14 -37.56 -8.79
CA GLU A 158 -0.24 -37.10 -7.44
C GLU A 158 0.86 -37.37 -6.39
N GLN A 159 1.55 -38.52 -6.54
CA GLN A 159 2.61 -38.90 -5.60
C GLN A 159 3.81 -37.95 -5.68
N HIS A 160 4.18 -37.51 -6.88
CA HIS A 160 5.24 -36.50 -7.07
C HIS A 160 4.85 -35.16 -6.44
N ARG A 161 3.63 -34.66 -6.73
CA ARG A 161 3.12 -33.44 -6.12
C ARG A 161 3.10 -33.51 -4.60
N HIS A 162 2.62 -34.63 -4.04
CA HIS A 162 2.65 -34.87 -2.61
C HIS A 162 4.07 -34.87 -2.04
N THR A 163 5.05 -35.41 -2.74
CA THR A 163 6.44 -35.42 -2.31
C THR A 163 7.01 -34.00 -2.20
N VAL A 164 6.76 -33.17 -3.21
CA VAL A 164 7.19 -31.76 -3.20
C VAL A 164 6.51 -30.98 -2.07
N LEU A 165 5.23 -31.22 -1.85
CA LEU A 165 4.39 -30.48 -0.89
C LEU A 165 4.36 -31.12 0.51
N ALA A 166 5.04 -32.26 0.72
CA ALA A 166 4.97 -33.04 1.97
C ALA A 166 5.33 -32.21 3.22
N ALA A 167 6.27 -31.26 3.09
CA ALA A 167 6.65 -30.36 4.18
C ALA A 167 5.50 -29.48 4.68
N LEU A 168 4.54 -29.15 3.81
CA LEU A 168 3.37 -28.33 4.17
C LEU A 168 2.38 -29.07 5.06
N LEU A 169 2.35 -30.42 4.96
CA LEU A 169 1.49 -31.28 5.80
C LEU A 169 1.98 -31.37 7.26
N THR A 170 3.29 -31.19 7.47
CA THR A 170 3.93 -31.27 8.79
C THR A 170 4.13 -29.89 9.43
N ARG A 171 3.61 -28.85 8.80
CA ARG A 171 3.77 -27.45 9.24
C ARG A 171 3.17 -27.22 10.62
N GLN A 172 3.99 -26.65 11.53
CA GLN A 172 3.53 -26.28 12.84
C GLN A 172 2.77 -24.95 12.80
N PRO A 173 1.45 -24.93 13.07
CA PRO A 173 0.65 -23.71 13.03
C PRO A 173 1.04 -22.68 14.10
N GLU A 174 1.67 -23.13 15.19
CA GLU A 174 1.99 -22.32 16.37
C GLU A 174 2.92 -21.13 16.10
N LEU A 175 3.86 -21.24 15.15
CA LEU A 175 4.77 -20.14 14.79
C LEU A 175 4.05 -19.03 14.00
N ARG A 176 3.03 -19.40 13.25
CA ARG A 176 2.18 -18.47 12.54
C ARG A 176 1.31 -17.65 13.49
N ASP A 177 0.75 -18.32 14.49
CA ASP A 177 -0.21 -17.72 15.41
C ASP A 177 0.44 -16.71 16.35
N ALA A 178 1.67 -16.92 16.82
CA ALA A 178 2.35 -15.99 17.71
C ALA A 178 2.64 -14.62 17.07
N TYR A 179 2.97 -14.57 15.78
CA TYR A 179 3.23 -13.32 15.05
C TYR A 179 1.93 -12.62 14.63
N PHE A 180 0.89 -13.40 14.29
CA PHE A 180 -0.39 -12.88 13.81
C PHE A 180 -1.42 -12.70 14.94
N VAL A 181 -1.19 -13.19 16.16
CA VAL A 181 -2.11 -13.08 17.31
C VAL A 181 -2.45 -11.62 17.66
N VAL A 182 -1.51 -10.69 17.51
CA VAL A 182 -1.81 -9.27 17.73
C VAL A 182 -2.69 -8.70 16.60
N ARG A 183 -2.52 -9.19 15.39
CA ARG A 183 -3.32 -8.85 14.21
C ARG A 183 -4.71 -9.51 14.28
N ASP A 184 -4.76 -10.77 14.69
CA ASP A 184 -5.97 -11.59 14.69
C ASP A 184 -6.91 -11.36 15.87
N GLY A 185 -6.53 -10.57 16.89
CA GLY A 185 -7.37 -10.36 18.06
C GLY A 185 -8.75 -9.77 17.74
N ILE A 186 -8.83 -8.83 16.79
CA ILE A 186 -10.08 -8.21 16.32
C ILE A 186 -10.68 -9.03 15.17
N VAL A 187 -9.85 -9.46 14.23
CA VAL A 187 -10.21 -10.29 13.09
C VAL A 187 -10.70 -11.67 13.53
N ALA A 188 -10.06 -12.27 14.56
CA ALA A 188 -10.53 -13.52 15.16
C ALA A 188 -11.88 -13.35 15.88
N ALA A 189 -12.19 -12.16 16.40
CA ALA A 189 -13.51 -11.89 16.97
C ALA A 189 -14.58 -11.81 15.88
N LEU A 190 -14.24 -11.25 14.71
CA LEU A 190 -15.14 -11.16 13.55
C LEU A 190 -15.30 -12.50 12.79
N ARG A 191 -14.28 -13.38 12.84
CA ARG A 191 -14.28 -14.68 12.14
C ARG A 191 -14.50 -15.88 13.07
N ARG A 192 -14.83 -15.68 14.32
CA ARG A 192 -14.95 -16.79 15.31
C ARG A 192 -15.97 -17.85 14.89
N ASP A 193 -17.02 -17.45 14.17
CA ASP A 193 -18.08 -18.37 13.70
C ASP A 193 -17.67 -19.19 12.45
N GLN A 194 -16.60 -18.79 11.72
CA GLN A 194 -16.14 -19.51 10.52
C GLN A 194 -15.02 -20.52 10.80
N ARG A 195 -14.31 -20.45 11.94
CA ARG A 195 -13.17 -21.32 12.26
C ARG A 195 -13.53 -22.74 12.67
N ASP A 196 -14.75 -22.99 13.12
CA ASP A 196 -15.19 -24.32 13.57
C ASP A 196 -15.45 -25.31 12.41
N THR A 197 -15.33 -24.88 11.15
CA THR A 197 -15.60 -25.68 9.96
C THR A 197 -14.40 -25.92 9.05
N LEU A 198 -13.20 -25.43 9.39
CA LEU A 198 -12.01 -25.73 8.57
C LEU A 198 -11.55 -27.17 8.82
N ALA A 199 -11.97 -28.07 7.92
CA ALA A 199 -11.35 -29.37 7.75
C ALA A 199 -9.83 -29.24 7.62
N PRO A 200 -9.03 -30.25 8.04
CA PRO A 200 -7.60 -30.23 7.88
C PRO A 200 -7.27 -29.85 6.43
N ALA A 201 -6.38 -28.85 6.26
CA ALA A 201 -6.07 -28.26 4.96
C ALA A 201 -5.71 -29.40 3.97
N GLN A 202 -6.62 -29.70 3.06
CA GLN A 202 -6.33 -30.58 1.96
C GLN A 202 -5.35 -29.85 1.03
N LEU A 203 -4.28 -30.52 0.65
CA LEU A 203 -3.40 -29.98 -0.38
C LEU A 203 -4.23 -29.73 -1.64
N PRO A 204 -4.05 -28.57 -2.30
CA PRO A 204 -4.77 -28.30 -3.53
C PRO A 204 -4.43 -29.38 -4.56
N THR A 205 -5.43 -29.98 -5.15
CA THR A 205 -5.28 -30.99 -6.21
C THR A 205 -4.63 -30.43 -7.46
N GLN A 206 -4.76 -29.13 -7.67
CA GLN A 206 -4.08 -28.35 -8.72
C GLN A 206 -3.71 -26.97 -8.20
N LEU A 207 -2.56 -26.46 -8.65
CA LEU A 207 -2.17 -25.08 -8.40
C LEU A 207 -2.88 -24.19 -9.42
N GLN A 208 -3.69 -23.27 -8.93
CA GLN A 208 -4.25 -22.24 -9.78
C GLN A 208 -3.19 -21.17 -10.04
N VAL A 209 -2.72 -21.10 -11.29
CA VAL A 209 -1.91 -19.97 -11.74
C VAL A 209 -2.88 -18.83 -12.02
N PRO A 210 -2.72 -17.67 -11.35
CA PRO A 210 -3.56 -16.52 -11.64
C PRO A 210 -3.47 -16.19 -13.13
N GLN A 211 -4.61 -16.25 -13.82
CA GLN A 211 -4.66 -15.87 -15.23
C GLN A 211 -4.85 -14.36 -15.32
N PRO A 212 -4.17 -13.67 -16.25
CA PRO A 212 -4.39 -12.26 -16.48
C PRO A 212 -5.87 -12.01 -16.78
N GLN A 213 -6.49 -11.12 -15.99
CA GLN A 213 -7.86 -10.71 -16.25
C GLN A 213 -7.88 -9.73 -17.42
N THR A 214 -8.84 -9.89 -18.33
CA THR A 214 -9.00 -9.01 -19.47
C THR A 214 -10.12 -8.01 -19.21
N TYR A 215 -9.76 -6.74 -19.17
CA TYR A 215 -10.69 -5.63 -18.98
C TYR A 215 -11.17 -5.07 -20.32
N ARG A 216 -12.24 -4.28 -20.27
CA ARG A 216 -12.76 -3.61 -21.46
C ARG A 216 -11.78 -2.58 -22.01
N ALA A 217 -11.76 -2.41 -23.32
CA ALA A 217 -10.96 -1.37 -23.96
C ALA A 217 -11.50 0.03 -23.62
N VAL A 218 -10.62 0.93 -23.22
CA VAL A 218 -10.93 2.33 -22.89
C VAL A 218 -10.37 3.30 -23.92
N ARG A 219 -10.98 4.48 -24.07
CA ARG A 219 -10.42 5.58 -24.88
C ARG A 219 -9.63 6.48 -23.95
N LEU A 220 -8.35 6.65 -24.23
CA LEU A 220 -7.49 7.57 -23.49
C LEU A 220 -7.39 8.93 -24.18
N ARG A 221 -7.22 9.99 -23.38
CA ARG A 221 -6.84 11.32 -23.86
C ARG A 221 -5.34 11.39 -24.14
N PRO A 222 -4.87 12.36 -24.97
CA PRO A 222 -3.44 12.59 -25.16
C PRO A 222 -2.71 12.82 -23.83
N GLU A 223 -1.50 12.29 -23.69
CA GLU A 223 -0.68 12.43 -22.46
C GLU A 223 -0.46 13.90 -22.09
N THR A 224 -0.30 14.79 -23.05
CA THR A 224 -0.16 16.24 -22.80
C THR A 224 -1.38 16.84 -22.13
N GLU A 225 -2.58 16.40 -22.48
CA GLU A 225 -3.82 16.85 -21.84
C GLU A 225 -3.94 16.26 -20.43
N LEU A 226 -3.66 14.95 -20.27
CA LEU A 226 -3.68 14.29 -18.98
C LEU A 226 -2.65 14.89 -18.01
N ALA A 227 -1.47 15.23 -18.49
CA ALA A 227 -0.42 15.87 -17.68
C ALA A 227 -0.86 17.23 -17.11
N VAL A 228 -1.61 18.03 -17.90
CA VAL A 228 -2.19 19.29 -17.40
C VAL A 228 -3.17 19.04 -16.26
N HIS A 229 -3.99 17.99 -16.34
CA HIS A 229 -4.89 17.62 -15.25
C HIS A 229 -4.12 17.09 -14.03
N ALA A 230 -3.10 16.25 -14.24
CA ALA A 230 -2.25 15.72 -13.19
C ALA A 230 -1.52 16.83 -12.41
N ALA A 231 -0.95 17.83 -13.10
CA ALA A 231 -0.29 18.96 -12.46
C ALA A 231 -1.25 19.86 -11.66
N ARG A 232 -2.57 19.79 -11.91
CA ARG A 232 -3.60 20.49 -11.13
C ARG A 232 -4.10 19.73 -9.91
N SER A 233 -3.56 18.54 -9.64
CA SER A 233 -3.94 17.73 -8.49
C SER A 233 -3.80 18.53 -7.19
N LEU A 234 -4.90 18.66 -6.46
CA LEU A 234 -4.92 19.39 -5.19
C LEU A 234 -3.97 18.76 -4.17
N THR A 235 -3.86 17.43 -4.16
CA THR A 235 -2.95 16.72 -3.27
C THR A 235 -1.50 17.07 -3.57
N LEU A 236 -1.07 17.14 -4.83
CA LEU A 236 0.31 17.52 -5.18
C LEU A 236 0.63 18.96 -4.73
N HIS A 237 -0.30 19.90 -4.93
CA HIS A 237 -0.11 21.27 -4.45
C HIS A 237 0.00 21.33 -2.93
N ARG A 238 -0.83 20.60 -2.19
CA ARG A 238 -0.78 20.54 -0.73
C ARG A 238 0.51 19.90 -0.23
N MET A 239 1.00 18.86 -0.91
CA MET A 239 2.29 18.24 -0.58
C MET A 239 3.45 19.22 -0.74
N ALA A 240 3.47 20.02 -1.80
CA ALA A 240 4.49 21.03 -2.02
C ALA A 240 4.44 22.12 -0.92
N ALA A 241 3.25 22.63 -0.60
CA ALA A 241 3.07 23.60 0.47
C ALA A 241 3.50 23.04 1.84
N LEU A 242 3.15 21.78 2.15
CA LEU A 242 3.60 21.11 3.37
C LEU A 242 5.12 20.99 3.44
N ALA A 243 5.76 20.61 2.34
CA ALA A 243 7.22 20.48 2.29
C ALA A 243 7.93 21.82 2.47
N GLU A 244 7.41 22.91 1.89
CA GLU A 244 7.92 24.27 2.14
C GLU A 244 7.73 24.69 3.60
N TRP A 245 6.56 24.43 4.19
CA TRP A 245 6.32 24.69 5.60
C TRP A 245 7.28 23.91 6.51
N ALA A 246 7.62 22.69 6.14
CA ALA A 246 8.51 21.81 6.90
C ALA A 246 10.00 22.16 6.74
N ARG A 247 10.39 22.93 5.71
CA ARG A 247 11.79 23.25 5.36
C ARG A 247 12.67 23.71 6.53
N PRO A 248 12.19 24.55 7.50
CA PRO A 248 13.00 24.94 8.65
C PRO A 248 13.31 23.81 9.64
N GLY A 249 12.67 22.66 9.49
CA GLY A 249 12.73 21.54 10.43
C GLY A 249 11.73 21.71 11.58
N ARG A 250 10.65 20.95 11.58
CA ARG A 250 9.59 20.95 12.60
C ARG A 250 9.79 19.78 13.55
N ALA A 251 9.78 20.06 14.86
CA ALA A 251 9.92 19.00 15.85
C ALA A 251 8.76 18.00 15.75
N VAL A 252 9.09 16.72 15.84
CA VAL A 252 8.08 15.65 15.96
C VAL A 252 8.14 15.03 17.34
N THR A 253 7.03 14.42 17.76
CA THR A 253 6.96 13.67 19.01
C THR A 253 7.90 12.46 18.96
N LYS A 254 8.11 11.80 20.11
CA LYS A 254 8.82 10.50 20.15
C LYS A 254 8.15 9.42 19.28
N LYS A 255 6.90 9.61 18.88
CA LYS A 255 6.17 8.72 17.98
C LYS A 255 6.27 9.10 16.50
N GLY A 256 6.97 10.21 16.17
CA GLY A 256 7.09 10.72 14.82
C GLY A 256 5.89 11.56 14.36
N GLU A 257 4.97 11.88 15.25
CA GLU A 257 3.78 12.70 14.97
C GLU A 257 4.12 14.19 15.08
N LEU A 258 3.49 15.02 14.28
CA LEU A 258 3.51 16.48 14.50
C LEU A 258 2.78 16.81 15.80
N LEU A 259 3.21 17.89 16.44
CA LEU A 259 2.48 18.45 17.57
C LEU A 259 1.17 19.07 17.08
N ASP A 260 0.11 19.04 17.91
CA ASP A 260 -1.20 19.59 17.52
C ASP A 260 -1.11 21.05 17.02
N ARG A 261 -0.33 21.91 17.71
CA ARG A 261 -0.08 23.28 17.26
C ARG A 261 0.60 23.37 15.89
N ASP A 262 1.46 22.40 15.57
CA ASP A 262 2.19 22.37 14.31
C ASP A 262 1.28 21.84 13.18
N LEU A 263 0.32 20.95 13.49
CA LEU A 263 -0.76 20.54 12.56
C LEU A 263 -1.64 21.73 12.19
N THR A 264 -2.06 22.53 13.19
CA THR A 264 -2.87 23.74 12.96
C THR A 264 -2.12 24.73 12.06
N THR A 265 -0.86 25.05 12.40
CA THR A 265 -0.07 26.02 11.61
C THR A 265 0.27 25.51 10.21
N ALA A 266 0.44 24.20 10.04
CA ALA A 266 0.63 23.61 8.72
C ALA A 266 -0.64 23.68 7.86
N ALA A 267 -1.81 23.40 8.46
CA ALA A 267 -3.09 23.50 7.77
C ALA A 267 -3.41 24.94 7.35
N GLU A 268 -3.12 25.92 8.21
CA GLU A 268 -3.21 27.36 7.91
C GLU A 268 -2.28 27.73 6.75
N PHE A 269 -1.01 27.34 6.81
CA PHE A 269 -0.03 27.62 5.75
C PHE A 269 -0.46 27.02 4.40
N ILE A 270 -0.94 25.76 4.40
CA ILE A 270 -1.43 25.11 3.19
C ILE A 270 -2.65 25.84 2.65
N THR A 271 -3.56 26.29 3.52
CA THR A 271 -4.76 27.07 3.14
C THR A 271 -4.40 28.40 2.48
N GLU A 272 -3.37 29.07 2.97
CA GLU A 272 -2.87 30.33 2.39
C GLU A 272 -2.20 30.14 1.01
N HIS A 273 -1.60 28.98 0.76
CA HIS A 273 -0.84 28.69 -0.45
C HIS A 273 -1.58 27.81 -1.48
N CYS A 274 -2.74 27.27 -1.12
CA CYS A 274 -3.58 26.46 -2.01
C CYS A 274 -4.97 27.12 -2.17
N VAL A 275 -5.58 26.91 -3.34
CA VAL A 275 -6.89 27.49 -3.67
C VAL A 275 -8.01 26.99 -2.74
N THR A 276 -7.86 25.78 -2.18
CA THR A 276 -8.89 25.12 -1.35
C THR A 276 -8.39 24.95 0.09
N PRO A 277 -9.20 25.29 1.10
CA PRO A 277 -8.85 25.10 2.49
C PRO A 277 -8.43 23.65 2.81
N SER A 278 -7.49 23.49 3.72
CA SER A 278 -7.07 22.20 4.25
C SER A 278 -7.41 22.13 5.73
N SER A 279 -8.10 21.05 6.17
CA SER A 279 -8.28 20.79 7.58
C SER A 279 -7.10 20.00 8.17
N GLU A 280 -6.90 20.10 9.49
CA GLU A 280 -5.91 19.30 10.22
C GLU A 280 -6.13 17.79 9.98
N LEU A 281 -7.39 17.35 9.90
CA LEU A 281 -7.74 15.96 9.61
C LEU A 281 -7.22 15.55 8.22
N VAL A 282 -7.50 16.32 7.17
CA VAL A 282 -7.03 16.03 5.79
C VAL A 282 -5.50 16.07 5.73
N LEU A 283 -4.89 17.03 6.42
CA LEU A 283 -3.44 17.10 6.51
C LEU A 283 -2.85 15.84 7.14
N GLY A 284 -3.34 15.44 8.30
CA GLY A 284 -2.79 14.32 9.06
C GLY A 284 -3.08 12.95 8.46
N THR A 285 -4.25 12.77 7.80
CA THR A 285 -4.68 11.46 7.29
C THR A 285 -4.34 11.21 5.82
N GLU A 286 -4.12 12.27 5.03
CA GLU A 286 -3.94 12.13 3.59
C GLU A 286 -2.68 12.83 3.07
N VAL A 287 -2.52 14.13 3.35
CA VAL A 287 -1.44 14.92 2.72
C VAL A 287 -0.08 14.51 3.27
N LEU A 288 0.06 14.45 4.60
CA LEU A 288 1.32 14.13 5.25
C LEU A 288 1.79 12.70 4.97
N PRO A 289 0.91 11.65 5.04
CA PRO A 289 1.30 10.30 4.66
C PRO A 289 1.79 10.19 3.21
N VAL A 290 1.08 10.81 2.26
CA VAL A 290 1.48 10.77 0.86
C VAL A 290 2.78 11.56 0.62
N ALA A 291 2.90 12.77 1.18
CA ALA A 291 4.12 13.57 1.08
C ALA A 291 5.34 12.85 1.68
N TYR A 292 5.13 12.10 2.76
CA TYR A 292 6.16 11.29 3.38
C TYR A 292 6.52 10.06 2.53
N ALA A 293 5.53 9.33 1.99
CA ALA A 293 5.74 8.20 1.11
C ALA A 293 6.44 8.61 -0.20
N MET A 294 6.12 9.80 -0.72
CA MET A 294 6.73 10.40 -1.92
C MET A 294 8.08 11.09 -1.64
N GLU A 295 8.59 11.05 -0.40
CA GLU A 295 9.81 11.74 0.03
C GLU A 295 9.84 13.25 -0.27
N CYS A 296 8.66 13.88 -0.34
CA CYS A 296 8.55 15.33 -0.37
C CYS A 296 8.83 15.94 1.00
N VAL A 297 8.54 15.18 2.06
CA VAL A 297 8.96 15.43 3.44
C VAL A 297 9.61 14.20 4.03
N GLU A 298 10.51 14.38 4.97
CA GLU A 298 11.17 13.28 5.67
C GLU A 298 11.42 13.61 7.14
N ILE A 299 11.56 12.59 7.99
CA ILE A 299 11.96 12.75 9.38
C ILE A 299 13.45 12.44 9.49
N ARG A 300 14.24 13.47 9.84
CA ARG A 300 15.66 13.32 10.16
C ARG A 300 15.96 13.90 11.54
N TYR A 301 16.69 13.17 12.35
CA TYR A 301 17.09 13.57 13.70
C TYR A 301 15.91 14.09 14.55
N GLY A 302 14.74 13.46 14.44
CA GLY A 302 13.53 13.82 15.17
C GLY A 302 12.85 15.13 14.71
N LYS A 303 13.13 15.56 13.49
CA LYS A 303 12.46 16.72 12.87
C LYS A 303 11.89 16.34 11.52
N LEU A 304 10.66 16.79 11.24
CA LEU A 304 10.09 16.78 9.90
C LEU A 304 10.74 17.91 9.09
N THR A 305 11.29 17.60 7.94
CA THR A 305 11.96 18.53 7.03
C THR A 305 11.47 18.32 5.60
N ALA A 306 11.76 19.27 4.72
CA ALA A 306 11.61 19.06 3.29
C ALA A 306 12.47 17.86 2.86
N GLY A 307 11.89 16.99 2.03
CA GLY A 307 12.54 15.80 1.52
C GLY A 307 13.25 16.05 0.19
N GLU A 308 13.98 15.05 -0.28
CA GLU A 308 14.85 15.19 -1.45
C GLU A 308 14.07 15.35 -2.76
N ARG A 309 12.83 14.82 -2.83
CA ARG A 309 12.00 14.89 -4.05
C ARG A 309 11.14 16.16 -4.17
N LEU A 310 11.28 17.12 -3.25
CA LEU A 310 10.58 18.41 -3.39
C LEU A 310 10.93 19.13 -4.71
N GLY A 311 12.19 19.01 -5.17
CA GLY A 311 12.60 19.59 -6.47
C GLY A 311 11.85 18.99 -7.66
N GLU A 312 11.65 17.65 -7.69
CA GLU A 312 10.86 16.97 -8.71
C GLU A 312 9.40 17.43 -8.67
N LEU A 313 8.79 17.48 -7.48
CA LEU A 313 7.43 17.96 -7.30
C LEU A 313 7.26 19.41 -7.80
N THR A 314 8.23 20.28 -7.49
CA THR A 314 8.22 21.67 -7.96
C THR A 314 8.27 21.74 -9.49
N ALA A 315 9.11 20.92 -10.14
CA ALA A 315 9.18 20.84 -11.60
C ALA A 315 7.86 20.34 -12.21
N VAL A 316 7.22 19.34 -11.61
CA VAL A 316 5.90 18.81 -12.00
C VAL A 316 4.84 19.94 -11.96
N LEU A 317 4.76 20.67 -10.87
CA LEU A 317 3.74 21.71 -10.66
C LEU A 317 3.97 22.98 -11.49
N SER A 318 5.23 23.31 -11.79
CA SER A 318 5.58 24.47 -12.62
C SER A 318 5.55 24.20 -14.11
N GLY A 319 5.30 22.95 -14.54
CA GLY A 319 5.35 22.56 -15.96
C GLY A 319 6.77 22.46 -16.52
N GLY A 320 7.79 22.38 -15.66
CA GLY A 320 9.19 22.18 -16.03
C GLY A 320 9.55 20.72 -16.34
N ALA A 321 8.67 19.76 -16.02
CA ALA A 321 8.83 18.35 -16.30
C ALA A 321 8.14 17.96 -17.62
N SER A 322 8.57 16.84 -18.23
CA SER A 322 7.88 16.31 -19.43
C SER A 322 6.49 15.78 -19.08
N PRO A 323 5.53 15.72 -20.04
CA PRO A 323 4.21 15.12 -19.79
C PRO A 323 4.29 13.71 -19.20
N ALA A 324 5.21 12.87 -19.67
CA ALA A 324 5.41 11.52 -19.17
C ALA A 324 5.90 11.51 -17.71
N ASP A 325 6.84 12.41 -17.35
CA ASP A 325 7.32 12.53 -15.98
C ASP A 325 6.24 13.04 -15.04
N ILE A 326 5.42 14.02 -15.48
CA ILE A 326 4.29 14.54 -14.70
C ILE A 326 3.29 13.40 -14.40
N LEU A 327 2.93 12.62 -15.43
CA LEU A 327 2.01 11.50 -15.29
C LEU A 327 2.58 10.40 -14.40
N SER A 328 3.86 10.07 -14.56
CA SER A 328 4.54 9.08 -13.71
C SER A 328 4.55 9.51 -12.24
N TYR A 329 4.87 10.78 -11.98
CA TYR A 329 4.88 11.33 -10.63
C TYR A 329 3.48 11.33 -10.00
N TRP A 330 2.47 11.76 -10.78
CA TRP A 330 1.08 11.74 -10.33
C TRP A 330 0.60 10.33 -10.02
N LEU A 331 0.91 9.34 -10.87
CA LEU A 331 0.53 7.94 -10.67
C LEU A 331 1.13 7.36 -9.40
N GLU A 332 2.40 7.67 -9.14
CA GLU A 332 3.07 7.25 -7.91
C GLU A 332 2.41 7.86 -6.66
N ALA A 333 2.10 9.16 -6.70
CA ALA A 333 1.40 9.83 -5.60
C ALA A 333 -0.03 9.30 -5.42
N PHE A 334 -0.73 9.02 -6.51
CA PHE A 334 -2.05 8.42 -6.51
C PHE A 334 -2.02 7.01 -5.88
N ASP A 335 -1.06 6.17 -6.25
CA ASP A 335 -0.87 4.86 -5.64
C ASP A 335 -0.60 4.95 -4.12
N CYS A 336 0.27 5.90 -3.71
CA CYS A 336 0.52 6.14 -2.30
C CYS A 336 -0.74 6.55 -1.54
N ALA A 337 -1.62 7.35 -2.14
CA ALA A 337 -2.88 7.76 -1.54
C ALA A 337 -3.91 6.63 -1.50
N MET A 338 -3.93 5.77 -2.53
CA MET A 338 -4.87 4.66 -2.61
C MET A 338 -4.44 3.46 -1.76
N ARG A 339 -3.18 3.34 -1.46
CA ARG A 339 -2.61 2.31 -0.57
C ARG A 339 -1.83 3.01 0.52
N PRO A 340 -2.50 3.65 1.49
CA PRO A 340 -1.77 4.37 2.53
C PRO A 340 -0.88 3.35 3.24
N ASP A 341 0.42 3.40 2.92
CA ASP A 341 1.40 2.75 3.76
C ASP A 341 1.16 3.27 5.17
N ARG A 342 1.15 2.37 6.14
CA ARG A 342 0.97 2.71 7.54
C ARG A 342 2.19 3.47 8.01
N THR A 343 2.23 4.74 7.61
CA THR A 343 3.26 5.63 8.08
C THR A 343 3.05 5.83 9.58
N PRO A 344 4.12 5.76 10.37
CA PRO A 344 4.04 6.03 11.80
C PRO A 344 3.63 7.47 12.15
N VAL A 345 3.42 8.32 11.16
CA VAL A 345 2.96 9.73 11.30
C VAL A 345 1.43 9.83 11.44
N ARG A 346 0.73 8.72 11.54
CA ARG A 346 -0.73 8.65 11.61
C ARG A 346 -1.26 9.10 12.96
N ASP A 347 -2.44 9.73 12.93
CA ASP A 347 -3.19 10.06 14.15
C ASP A 347 -3.35 8.82 15.04
N ARG A 348 -2.95 8.96 16.31
CA ARG A 348 -3.00 7.89 17.33
C ARG A 348 -4.40 7.27 17.53
N HIS A 349 -5.46 8.04 17.24
CA HIS A 349 -6.84 7.57 17.37
C HIS A 349 -7.20 6.61 16.22
N LEU A 350 -6.65 6.82 15.03
CA LEU A 350 -6.80 5.95 13.88
C LEU A 350 -5.97 4.68 13.99
N ALA A 351 -4.84 4.71 14.69
CA ALA A 351 -3.97 3.54 14.89
C ALA A 351 -4.69 2.36 15.59
N LYS A 352 -5.73 2.63 16.36
CA LYS A 352 -6.57 1.59 16.97
C LYS A 352 -7.49 0.87 15.97
N LEU A 353 -7.76 1.54 14.85
CA LEU A 353 -8.60 1.00 13.77
C LEU A 353 -7.76 0.34 12.68
N ASP A 354 -6.42 0.40 12.77
CA ASP A 354 -5.52 -0.15 11.77
C ASP A 354 -5.82 -1.60 11.37
N PRO A 355 -6.12 -2.55 12.30
CA PRO A 355 -6.44 -3.91 11.91
C PRO A 355 -7.72 -4.02 11.06
N ILE A 356 -8.73 -3.18 11.36
CA ILE A 356 -9.99 -3.15 10.62
C ILE A 356 -9.76 -2.53 9.24
N ILE A 357 -9.00 -1.44 9.17
CA ILE A 357 -8.68 -0.76 7.92
C ILE A 357 -7.88 -1.68 6.99
N GLU A 358 -6.99 -2.54 7.51
CA GLU A 358 -6.26 -3.53 6.71
C GLU A 358 -7.17 -4.55 6.04
N GLU A 359 -8.18 -5.02 6.74
CA GLU A 359 -9.16 -5.95 6.15
C GLU A 359 -10.06 -5.28 5.12
N LEU A 360 -10.33 -3.99 5.29
CA LEU A 360 -11.14 -3.20 4.37
C LEU A 360 -10.33 -2.62 3.20
N GLU A 361 -9.00 -2.71 3.22
CA GLU A 361 -8.13 -2.20 2.14
C GLU A 361 -8.47 -2.82 0.77
N PRO A 362 -8.68 -4.14 0.62
CA PRO A 362 -9.09 -4.73 -0.65
C PRO A 362 -10.40 -4.16 -1.18
N ILE A 363 -11.40 -3.99 -0.32
CA ILE A 363 -12.73 -3.44 -0.69
C ILE A 363 -12.57 -2.05 -1.31
N SER A 364 -11.74 -1.21 -0.70
CA SER A 364 -11.52 0.14 -1.20
C SER A 364 -10.74 0.18 -2.53
N ALA A 365 -9.91 -0.81 -2.81
CA ALA A 365 -9.26 -0.97 -4.12
C ALA A 365 -10.29 -1.33 -5.20
N TRP A 366 -11.19 -2.27 -4.89
CA TRP A 366 -12.29 -2.67 -5.81
C TRP A 366 -13.25 -1.54 -6.15
N THR A 367 -13.42 -0.55 -5.28
CA THR A 367 -14.26 0.63 -5.57
C THR A 367 -13.83 1.36 -6.85
N LEU A 368 -12.54 1.58 -7.04
CA LEU A 368 -12.02 2.24 -8.25
C LEU A 368 -12.08 1.31 -9.46
N GLU A 369 -11.87 0.02 -9.24
CA GLU A 369 -12.01 -1.01 -10.26
C GLU A 369 -13.47 -1.14 -10.73
N ALA A 370 -14.44 -1.11 -9.82
CA ALA A 370 -15.87 -1.09 -10.15
C ALA A 370 -16.24 0.11 -11.05
N LEU A 371 -15.72 1.31 -10.74
CA LEU A 371 -15.89 2.49 -11.60
C LEU A 371 -15.22 2.30 -12.97
N TYR A 372 -14.06 1.63 -13.03
CA TYR A 372 -13.36 1.34 -14.29
C TYR A 372 -14.15 0.35 -15.16
N ILE A 373 -14.69 -0.71 -14.55
CA ILE A 373 -15.51 -1.74 -15.21
C ILE A 373 -16.83 -1.15 -15.69
N ALA A 374 -17.54 -0.43 -14.83
CA ALA A 374 -18.82 0.22 -15.18
C ALA A 374 -18.66 1.21 -16.34
N ALA A 375 -17.59 2.02 -16.32
CA ALA A 375 -17.25 3.08 -17.27
C ALA A 375 -18.45 3.96 -17.64
N ARG A 376 -19.26 4.23 -16.67
CA ARG A 376 -20.39 5.16 -16.63
C ARG A 376 -20.47 5.77 -15.24
N PRO A 377 -21.10 6.92 -15.07
CA PRO A 377 -21.40 7.43 -13.74
C PRO A 377 -22.25 6.42 -12.93
N LEU A 378 -21.89 6.21 -11.67
CA LEU A 378 -22.62 5.38 -10.72
C LEU A 378 -23.18 6.24 -9.58
N ALA A 379 -24.40 5.97 -9.15
CA ALA A 379 -24.91 6.48 -7.89
C ALA A 379 -24.18 5.82 -6.71
N TRP A 380 -24.22 6.43 -5.54
CA TRP A 380 -23.56 5.90 -4.34
C TRP A 380 -23.96 4.45 -4.02
N ASP A 381 -25.27 4.18 -3.99
CA ASP A 381 -25.78 2.84 -3.65
C ASP A 381 -25.39 1.78 -4.69
N ASP A 382 -25.40 2.15 -5.97
CA ASP A 382 -24.93 1.27 -7.06
C ASP A 382 -23.45 0.97 -6.90
N LEU A 383 -22.63 1.98 -6.58
CA LEU A 383 -21.19 1.81 -6.39
C LEU A 383 -20.87 0.91 -5.19
N ILE A 384 -21.57 1.10 -4.08
CA ILE A 384 -21.41 0.20 -2.92
C ILE A 384 -21.79 -1.23 -3.28
N SER A 385 -22.92 -1.43 -3.97
CA SER A 385 -23.37 -2.76 -4.40
C SER A 385 -22.37 -3.41 -5.35
N GLU A 386 -21.85 -2.69 -6.34
CA GLU A 386 -20.83 -3.21 -7.27
C GLU A 386 -19.52 -3.53 -6.53
N THR A 387 -19.10 -2.69 -5.57
CA THR A 387 -17.90 -2.93 -4.76
C THR A 387 -18.04 -4.18 -3.88
N LEU A 388 -19.22 -4.47 -3.39
CA LEU A 388 -19.49 -5.63 -2.53
C LEU A 388 -19.74 -6.92 -3.33
N ALA A 389 -20.23 -6.83 -4.57
CA ALA A 389 -20.53 -7.99 -5.41
C ALA A 389 -19.31 -8.90 -5.63
N ASP A 390 -18.12 -8.32 -5.76
CA ASP A 390 -16.84 -9.04 -5.91
C ASP A 390 -16.15 -9.33 -4.57
N SER A 391 -16.73 -8.87 -3.45
CA SER A 391 -16.15 -9.08 -2.14
C SER A 391 -16.52 -10.45 -1.58
N GLN A 392 -15.57 -11.11 -0.88
CA GLN A 392 -15.81 -12.36 -0.16
C GLN A 392 -16.60 -12.15 1.15
N PHE A 393 -17.21 -10.99 1.34
CA PHE A 393 -18.00 -10.64 2.52
C PHE A 393 -19.48 -10.99 2.31
N GLU A 394 -19.78 -12.28 2.20
CA GLU A 394 -21.16 -12.77 2.27
C GLU A 394 -21.77 -12.40 3.63
N GLY A 395 -22.93 -11.72 3.61
CA GLY A 395 -23.65 -11.34 4.83
C GLY A 395 -23.36 -9.92 5.36
N ALA A 396 -22.60 -9.08 4.63
CA ALA A 396 -22.36 -7.69 5.03
C ALA A 396 -23.63 -6.83 5.13
N ASP A 397 -24.68 -7.21 4.40
CA ASP A 397 -25.99 -6.53 4.45
C ASP A 397 -26.70 -6.72 5.80
N ASP A 398 -26.44 -7.82 6.52
CA ASP A 398 -27.05 -8.11 7.82
C ASP A 398 -26.26 -7.51 9.00
N ASP A 399 -24.97 -7.16 8.81
CA ASP A 399 -24.14 -6.54 9.84
C ASP A 399 -24.00 -5.03 9.62
N LYS A 400 -24.84 -4.27 10.34
CA LYS A 400 -24.86 -2.80 10.26
C LYS A 400 -23.52 -2.15 10.58
N LEU A 401 -22.69 -2.75 11.44
CA LEU A 401 -21.37 -2.22 11.79
C LEU A 401 -20.41 -2.41 10.64
N LEU A 402 -20.40 -3.59 10.04
CA LEU A 402 -19.54 -3.90 8.88
C LEU A 402 -19.93 -3.00 7.69
N GLY A 403 -21.22 -2.85 7.40
CA GLY A 403 -21.71 -1.94 6.36
C GLY A 403 -21.28 -0.48 6.58
N LEU A 404 -21.31 0.01 7.82
CA LEU A 404 -20.82 1.35 8.17
C LEU A 404 -19.31 1.50 7.97
N LEU A 405 -18.52 0.49 8.35
CA LEU A 405 -17.08 0.49 8.19
C LEU A 405 -16.69 0.47 6.70
N ILE A 406 -17.35 -0.36 5.89
CA ILE A 406 -17.15 -0.43 4.45
C ILE A 406 -17.49 0.92 3.80
N SER A 407 -18.66 1.47 4.06
CA SER A 407 -19.11 2.77 3.56
C SER A 407 -18.11 3.89 3.92
N THR A 408 -17.61 3.88 5.16
CA THR A 408 -16.61 4.86 5.62
C THR A 408 -15.27 4.70 4.87
N SER A 409 -14.82 3.45 4.65
CA SER A 409 -13.59 3.16 3.92
C SER A 409 -13.68 3.57 2.45
N VAL A 410 -14.78 3.21 1.77
CA VAL A 410 -15.08 3.62 0.39
C VAL A 410 -15.10 5.13 0.26
N ARG A 411 -15.81 5.83 1.18
CA ARG A 411 -15.87 7.29 1.20
C ARG A 411 -14.49 7.93 1.32
N ALA A 412 -13.69 7.48 2.27
CA ALA A 412 -12.34 8.01 2.47
C ALA A 412 -11.48 7.85 1.20
N ARG A 413 -11.61 6.71 0.53
CA ARG A 413 -10.91 6.41 -0.72
C ARG A 413 -11.35 7.31 -1.87
N LEU A 414 -12.66 7.50 -2.04
CA LEU A 414 -13.20 8.40 -3.07
C LEU A 414 -12.77 9.85 -2.83
N HIS A 415 -12.80 10.31 -1.57
CA HIS A 415 -12.31 11.66 -1.23
C HIS A 415 -10.85 11.85 -1.62
N ALA A 416 -9.99 10.87 -1.32
CA ALA A 416 -8.58 10.91 -1.73
C ALA A 416 -8.47 10.91 -3.27
N ALA A 417 -9.19 10.04 -3.97
CA ALA A 417 -9.18 9.96 -5.43
C ALA A 417 -9.68 11.25 -6.09
N MET A 418 -10.69 11.92 -5.53
CA MET A 418 -11.18 13.20 -6.02
C MET A 418 -10.15 14.32 -5.85
N ARG A 419 -9.46 14.40 -4.70
CA ARG A 419 -8.39 15.37 -4.47
C ARG A 419 -7.18 15.16 -5.38
N HIS A 420 -6.95 13.90 -5.79
CA HIS A 420 -5.98 13.58 -6.83
C HIS A 420 -6.48 13.90 -8.26
N GLY A 421 -7.76 14.21 -8.43
CA GLY A 421 -8.37 14.44 -9.74
C GLY A 421 -8.65 13.16 -10.53
N ALA A 422 -8.60 11.99 -9.89
CA ALA A 422 -8.88 10.69 -10.52
C ALA A 422 -10.38 10.39 -10.62
N VAL A 423 -11.17 10.91 -9.70
CA VAL A 423 -12.62 10.72 -9.62
C VAL A 423 -13.30 12.08 -9.65
N SER A 424 -14.43 12.17 -10.30
CA SER A 424 -15.35 13.31 -10.24
C SER A 424 -16.70 12.88 -9.68
N ALA A 425 -17.33 13.80 -8.97
CA ALA A 425 -18.70 13.67 -8.55
C ALA A 425 -19.50 14.79 -9.20
N THR A 426 -20.59 14.44 -9.85
CA THR A 426 -21.45 15.39 -10.52
C THR A 426 -22.90 15.23 -10.05
N TRP A 427 -23.58 16.35 -9.91
CA TRP A 427 -24.96 16.36 -9.54
C TRP A 427 -25.84 16.15 -10.78
N ASP A 428 -26.61 15.07 -10.83
CA ASP A 428 -27.58 14.86 -11.90
C ASP A 428 -28.85 15.67 -11.62
N THR A 429 -28.87 16.87 -12.20
CA THR A 429 -30.05 17.76 -12.12
C THR A 429 -31.24 17.27 -12.94
N SER A 430 -31.05 16.20 -13.76
CA SER A 430 -32.11 15.60 -14.58
C SER A 430 -32.88 14.50 -13.88
N MET A 431 -32.48 14.11 -12.66
CA MET A 431 -33.20 13.14 -11.80
C MET A 431 -34.23 13.82 -10.88
N PRO A 432 -35.37 14.28 -11.40
CA PRO A 432 -36.32 15.08 -10.62
C PRO A 432 -37.23 14.27 -9.73
N ALA A 433 -37.39 12.96 -9.96
CA ALA A 433 -38.53 12.22 -9.44
C ALA A 433 -38.24 11.44 -8.13
N ALA A 434 -37.00 11.23 -7.76
CA ALA A 434 -36.64 10.38 -6.62
C ALA A 434 -36.29 11.14 -5.33
N LEU A 435 -36.00 12.46 -5.44
CA LEU A 435 -35.63 13.27 -4.28
C LEU A 435 -36.87 13.96 -3.70
N ASP A 436 -37.08 13.81 -2.39
CA ASP A 436 -37.98 14.68 -1.69
C ASP A 436 -37.51 16.16 -1.78
N GLU A 437 -38.45 17.09 -1.71
CA GLU A 437 -38.19 18.51 -1.90
C GLU A 437 -37.22 19.06 -0.84
N GLN A 438 -37.20 18.48 0.35
CA GLN A 438 -36.32 18.87 1.46
C GLN A 438 -34.86 18.48 1.18
N THR A 439 -34.64 17.27 0.68
CA THR A 439 -33.29 16.78 0.31
C THR A 439 -32.72 17.60 -0.84
N ARG A 440 -33.54 17.91 -1.85
CA ARG A 440 -33.15 18.77 -2.99
C ARG A 440 -32.78 20.18 -2.54
N ALA A 441 -33.61 20.82 -1.73
CA ALA A 441 -33.34 22.15 -1.19
C ALA A 441 -32.09 22.19 -0.32
N THR A 442 -31.82 21.11 0.44
CA THR A 442 -30.62 20.98 1.26
C THR A 442 -29.37 20.85 0.39
N ALA A 443 -29.39 20.00 -0.62
CA ALA A 443 -28.29 19.83 -1.55
C ALA A 443 -27.96 21.11 -2.31
N GLN A 444 -28.98 21.78 -2.84
CA GLN A 444 -28.83 23.06 -3.55
C GLN A 444 -28.21 24.14 -2.62
N ARG A 445 -28.66 24.22 -1.38
CA ARG A 445 -28.10 25.13 -0.39
C ARG A 445 -26.63 24.83 -0.08
N LEU A 446 -26.26 23.56 0.04
CA LEU A 446 -24.87 23.16 0.28
C LEU A 446 -23.98 23.54 -0.91
N VAL A 447 -24.44 23.33 -2.15
CA VAL A 447 -23.74 23.78 -3.37
C VAL A 447 -23.59 25.30 -3.39
N GLU A 448 -24.64 26.05 -3.08
CA GLU A 448 -24.61 27.51 -2.99
C GLU A 448 -23.68 28.02 -1.88
N GLN A 449 -23.48 27.25 -0.81
CA GLN A 449 -22.54 27.50 0.26
C GLN A 449 -21.09 27.13 -0.10
N GLY A 450 -20.83 26.64 -1.31
CA GLY A 450 -19.51 26.19 -1.74
C GLY A 450 -19.08 24.86 -1.14
N THR A 451 -20.03 24.08 -0.67
CA THR A 451 -19.74 22.70 -0.21
C THR A 451 -19.34 21.86 -1.41
N GLU A 452 -18.17 21.29 -1.34
CA GLU A 452 -17.63 20.49 -2.43
C GLU A 452 -18.43 19.17 -2.60
N PRO A 453 -18.65 18.70 -3.85
CA PRO A 453 -19.47 17.51 -4.13
C PRO A 453 -19.05 16.28 -3.33
N TRP A 454 -17.75 16.08 -3.07
CA TRP A 454 -17.28 14.92 -2.29
C TRP A 454 -17.74 14.91 -0.83
N GLN A 455 -18.15 16.05 -0.27
CA GLN A 455 -18.69 16.12 1.08
C GLN A 455 -20.14 15.61 1.15
N MET A 456 -20.70 15.33 -0.02
CA MET A 456 -22.11 14.99 -0.21
C MET A 456 -22.32 13.65 -0.92
N LEU A 457 -21.32 12.77 -0.92
CA LEU A 457 -21.34 11.51 -1.70
C LEU A 457 -22.54 10.62 -1.49
N GLU A 458 -23.17 10.69 -0.32
CA GLU A 458 -24.34 9.86 0.04
C GLU A 458 -25.66 10.53 -0.33
N LEU A 459 -25.64 11.74 -0.86
CA LEU A 459 -26.87 12.40 -1.26
C LEU A 459 -27.44 11.78 -2.54
N PRO A 460 -28.72 11.44 -2.55
CA PRO A 460 -29.38 10.94 -3.76
C PRO A 460 -29.22 11.91 -4.92
N GLY A 461 -28.97 11.40 -6.13
CA GLY A 461 -28.77 12.19 -7.33
C GLY A 461 -27.34 12.63 -7.58
N LEU A 462 -26.39 12.33 -6.69
CA LEU A 462 -24.98 12.46 -6.99
C LEU A 462 -24.50 11.23 -7.75
N THR A 463 -23.76 11.44 -8.83
CA THR A 463 -23.10 10.38 -9.60
C THR A 463 -21.61 10.52 -9.52
N ILE A 464 -20.92 9.41 -9.48
CA ILE A 464 -19.48 9.26 -9.29
C ILE A 464 -18.91 8.57 -10.52
N GLU A 465 -17.84 9.11 -11.08
CA GLU A 465 -17.17 8.52 -12.24
C GLU A 465 -15.67 8.74 -12.23
N LEU A 466 -14.93 7.89 -12.93
CA LEU A 466 -13.51 8.14 -13.20
C LEU A 466 -13.36 9.28 -14.20
N THR A 467 -12.50 10.23 -13.89
CA THR A 467 -12.05 11.23 -14.86
C THR A 467 -11.20 10.56 -15.95
N PRO A 468 -10.91 11.24 -17.07
CA PRO A 468 -9.94 10.73 -18.04
C PRO A 468 -8.57 10.40 -17.42
N LEU A 469 -8.10 11.21 -16.45
CA LEU A 469 -6.87 10.96 -15.70
C LEU A 469 -6.99 9.73 -14.81
N GLY A 470 -8.09 9.57 -14.09
CA GLY A 470 -8.37 8.38 -13.28
C GLY A 470 -8.49 7.10 -14.09
N THR A 471 -9.13 7.17 -15.26
CA THR A 471 -9.22 6.05 -16.21
C THR A 471 -7.83 5.62 -16.70
N TRP A 472 -6.97 6.58 -17.03
CA TRP A 472 -5.57 6.29 -17.39
C TRP A 472 -4.82 5.67 -16.23
N GLY A 473 -4.88 6.24 -15.02
CA GLY A 473 -4.19 5.74 -13.85
C GLY A 473 -4.61 4.33 -13.46
N MET A 474 -5.92 4.03 -13.46
CA MET A 474 -6.43 2.68 -13.20
C MET A 474 -5.93 1.68 -14.23
N ARG A 475 -5.92 2.06 -15.51
CA ARG A 475 -5.36 1.20 -16.57
C ARG A 475 -3.89 0.87 -16.31
N GLU A 476 -3.06 1.87 -15.99
CA GLU A 476 -1.64 1.65 -15.71
C GLU A 476 -1.45 0.74 -14.47
N ASN A 477 -2.33 0.87 -13.47
CA ASN A 477 -2.33 0.02 -12.29
C ASN A 477 -2.66 -1.44 -12.63
N LEU A 478 -3.71 -1.67 -13.42
CA LEU A 478 -4.10 -3.00 -13.87
C LEU A 478 -2.99 -3.67 -14.70
N HIS A 479 -2.34 -2.92 -15.59
CA HIS A 479 -1.18 -3.42 -16.33
C HIS A 479 0.00 -3.79 -15.44
N ALA A 480 0.28 -2.98 -14.43
CA ALA A 480 1.36 -3.27 -13.48
C ALA A 480 1.08 -4.51 -12.61
N GLU A 481 -0.19 -4.90 -12.47
CA GLU A 481 -0.64 -6.12 -11.83
C GLU A 481 -0.68 -7.33 -12.78
N GLY A 482 -0.26 -7.16 -14.03
CA GLY A 482 -0.23 -8.21 -15.04
C GLY A 482 -1.55 -8.41 -15.81
N ASN A 483 -2.54 -7.53 -15.61
CA ASN A 483 -3.83 -7.62 -16.28
C ASN A 483 -3.80 -7.00 -17.70
N ILE A 484 -4.77 -7.38 -18.53
CA ILE A 484 -4.91 -6.88 -19.90
C ILE A 484 -5.99 -5.79 -19.93
N ALA A 485 -5.59 -4.54 -20.08
CA ALA A 485 -6.49 -3.39 -20.18
C ALA A 485 -6.24 -2.61 -21.49
N PRO A 486 -6.88 -3.01 -22.60
CA PRO A 486 -6.59 -2.50 -23.93
C PRO A 486 -7.08 -1.06 -24.14
N VAL A 487 -6.49 -0.35 -25.13
CA VAL A 487 -6.91 0.99 -25.56
C VAL A 487 -7.72 0.88 -26.84
N LYS A 488 -8.86 1.59 -26.91
CA LYS A 488 -9.60 1.77 -28.17
C LYS A 488 -8.79 2.68 -29.10
N LYS A 489 -8.55 2.21 -30.31
CA LYS A 489 -7.97 3.00 -31.38
C LYS A 489 -8.88 4.14 -31.80
#